data_c3eea595dd47eb02e2282ebc5de0352c
#
_entry.id   c3eea595dd47eb02e2282ebc5de0352c
#
_cell.length_a   1.000
_cell.length_b   1.000
_cell.length_c   1.000
_cell.angle_alpha   90.00
_cell.angle_beta   90.00
_cell.angle_gamma   90.00
#
_symmetry.space_group_name_H-M   'P 1'
#
loop_
_entity.id
_entity.type
_entity.pdbx_description
1 polymer ?
#
loop_
_entity_poly.entity_id
_entity_poly.type
_entity_poly.pdbx_seq_one_letter_code
_entity_poly.pdbx_strand_id
1 'polypeptide(L)'
;MQIRVSDEGAARDCLLVLGWGNRCRHRNVQWLIDQLATAYRVHAVELPTHITDYRAEWVEPAQEYAADLGAFDLLGHSAGGLTAAHLDADGVGNRVYLSPWWDTDLPVPQSVLDAVASLPITRPFIPINTLDADAIGDLATARQLAEGPSSVSPAFLRTVLRAQRSLPPARDTAAAFCSLTDTVVDPRAVGERLSADRIRLYDGGHELFSSSGREDTVELVLDALQHGPDAL
;
A
#
# COMPACT_ATOMS: atom_id res chain seq x y z
N MET A 1 -5.27 -2.22 14.29
CA MET A 1 -5.82 -2.18 12.93
C MET A 1 -7.28 -1.78 12.99
N GLN A 2 -7.77 -0.98 12.04
CA GLN A 2 -9.19 -0.62 11.92
C GLN A 2 -9.66 -1.04 10.53
N ILE A 3 -10.90 -1.53 10.43
CA ILE A 3 -11.47 -1.97 9.15
C ILE A 3 -12.82 -1.26 8.96
N ARG A 4 -13.02 -0.72 7.76
CA ARG A 4 -14.29 -0.16 7.33
C ARG A 4 -14.79 -0.95 6.13
N VAL A 5 -16.04 -1.37 6.18
CA VAL A 5 -16.69 -2.06 5.08
C VAL A 5 -17.63 -1.10 4.37
N SER A 6 -17.55 -1.01 3.06
CA SER A 6 -18.56 -0.35 2.25
C SER A 6 -19.61 -1.41 1.88
N ASP A 7 -20.84 -1.21 2.30
CA ASP A 7 -21.90 -2.22 2.22
C ASP A 7 -22.87 -1.93 1.06
N GLU A 8 -22.35 -1.77 -0.12
CA GLU A 8 -23.19 -1.54 -1.30
C GLU A 8 -23.25 -2.78 -2.20
N GLY A 9 -23.93 -3.84 -1.70
CA GLY A 9 -24.58 -4.86 -2.53
C GLY A 9 -23.77 -5.69 -3.53
N ALA A 10 -22.45 -5.52 -3.60
CA ALA A 10 -21.62 -6.25 -4.55
C ALA A 10 -21.42 -7.71 -4.13
N ALA A 11 -21.41 -8.60 -5.12
CA ALA A 11 -21.26 -10.05 -4.92
C ALA A 11 -19.79 -10.49 -4.69
N ARG A 12 -18.81 -9.60 -4.90
CA ARG A 12 -17.38 -9.88 -4.76
C ARG A 12 -16.79 -9.00 -3.67
N ASP A 13 -15.88 -9.56 -2.88
CA ASP A 13 -15.17 -8.84 -1.85
C ASP A 13 -13.80 -8.35 -2.37
N CYS A 14 -13.40 -7.13 -1.98
CA CYS A 14 -12.07 -6.59 -2.18
C CYS A 14 -11.48 -6.16 -0.85
N LEU A 15 -10.34 -6.74 -0.48
CA LEU A 15 -9.56 -6.31 0.67
C LEU A 15 -8.60 -5.19 0.22
N LEU A 16 -8.89 -3.95 0.62
CA LEU A 16 -8.05 -2.79 0.37
C LEU A 16 -7.16 -2.52 1.59
N VAL A 17 -5.87 -2.78 1.49
CA VAL A 17 -4.91 -2.44 2.54
C VAL A 17 -4.31 -1.07 2.24
N LEU A 18 -4.63 -0.08 3.07
CA LEU A 18 -4.22 1.31 2.89
C LEU A 18 -2.75 1.53 3.22
N GLY A 19 -2.16 2.56 2.62
CA GLY A 19 -0.82 3.02 2.94
C GLY A 19 -0.69 3.52 4.38
N TRP A 20 0.55 3.56 4.87
CA TRP A 20 0.89 4.02 6.20
C TRP A 20 0.52 5.50 6.40
N GLY A 21 -0.37 5.77 7.35
CA GLY A 21 -0.91 7.11 7.60
C GLY A 21 -2.21 7.42 6.85
N ASN A 22 -2.59 6.66 5.83
CA ASN A 22 -3.90 6.82 5.20
C ASN A 22 -5.03 6.42 6.15
N ARG A 23 -6.17 7.11 6.00
CA ARG A 23 -7.39 6.87 6.77
C ARG A 23 -8.58 6.82 5.84
N CYS A 24 -9.54 5.96 6.12
CA CYS A 24 -10.79 5.86 5.34
C CYS A 24 -11.57 7.18 5.28
N ARG A 25 -11.37 8.10 6.23
CA ARG A 25 -11.98 9.43 6.24
C ARG A 25 -11.27 10.46 5.36
N HIS A 26 -10.09 10.17 4.82
CA HIS A 26 -9.43 11.07 3.88
C HIS A 26 -10.20 11.10 2.56
N ARG A 27 -10.44 12.30 2.03
CA ARG A 27 -11.26 12.52 0.84
C ARG A 27 -10.84 11.66 -0.35
N ASN A 28 -9.54 11.58 -0.61
CA ASN A 28 -9.02 10.84 -1.76
C ASN A 28 -9.08 9.32 -1.54
N VAL A 29 -8.92 8.85 -0.30
CA VAL A 29 -9.14 7.44 0.06
C VAL A 29 -10.62 7.07 -0.09
N GLN A 30 -11.54 7.96 0.31
CA GLN A 30 -12.97 7.76 0.08
C GLN A 30 -13.30 7.66 -1.40
N TRP A 31 -12.72 8.55 -2.21
CA TRP A 31 -12.88 8.48 -3.66
C TRP A 31 -12.44 7.10 -4.21
N LEU A 32 -11.29 6.58 -3.80
CA LEU A 32 -10.85 5.24 -4.21
C LEU A 32 -11.84 4.15 -3.76
N ILE A 33 -12.28 4.21 -2.51
CA ILE A 33 -13.27 3.26 -1.97
C ILE A 33 -14.57 3.32 -2.80
N ASP A 34 -15.06 4.52 -3.14
CA ASP A 34 -16.28 4.72 -3.93
C ASP A 34 -16.12 4.15 -5.35
N GLN A 35 -14.93 4.31 -5.98
CA GLN A 35 -14.67 3.69 -7.28
C GLN A 35 -14.68 2.16 -7.19
N LEU A 36 -14.00 1.58 -6.20
CA LEU A 36 -13.98 0.13 -6.01
C LEU A 36 -15.37 -0.42 -5.66
N ALA A 37 -16.18 0.35 -4.93
CA ALA A 37 -17.53 -0.05 -4.51
C ALA A 37 -18.51 -0.18 -5.69
N THR A 38 -18.16 0.31 -6.89
CA THR A 38 -18.95 0.07 -8.11
C THR A 38 -18.98 -1.41 -8.52
N ALA A 39 -17.98 -2.20 -8.08
CA ALA A 39 -17.84 -3.61 -8.46
C ALA A 39 -17.63 -4.55 -7.23
N TYR A 40 -17.26 -4.01 -6.08
CA TYR A 40 -16.86 -4.79 -4.91
C TYR A 40 -17.53 -4.32 -3.62
N ARG A 41 -17.71 -5.26 -2.68
CA ARG A 41 -17.79 -4.91 -1.27
C ARG A 41 -16.37 -4.65 -0.79
N VAL A 42 -16.07 -3.41 -0.44
CA VAL A 42 -14.71 -2.99 -0.09
C VAL A 42 -14.47 -3.09 1.41
N HIS A 43 -13.46 -3.87 1.79
CA HIS A 43 -12.98 -4.00 3.16
C HIS A 43 -11.69 -3.19 3.31
N ALA A 44 -11.81 -1.91 3.66
CA ALA A 44 -10.67 -1.01 3.77
C ALA A 44 -9.99 -1.11 5.13
N VAL A 45 -8.72 -1.48 5.12
CA VAL A 45 -7.86 -1.69 6.30
C VAL A 45 -6.96 -0.50 6.52
N GLU A 46 -7.08 0.15 7.68
CA GLU A 46 -6.16 1.17 8.17
C GLU A 46 -5.05 0.54 9.00
N LEU A 47 -3.81 0.73 8.59
CA LEU A 47 -2.64 0.23 9.31
C LEU A 47 -2.32 1.10 10.54
N PRO A 48 -1.91 0.49 11.67
CA PRO A 48 -1.32 1.22 12.80
C PRO A 48 -0.10 2.02 12.37
N THR A 49 0.04 3.26 12.87
CA THR A 49 1.16 4.14 12.52
C THR A 49 2.43 3.86 13.32
N HIS A 50 2.30 3.22 14.48
CA HIS A 50 3.42 2.86 15.35
C HIS A 50 3.40 1.36 15.57
N ILE A 51 4.43 0.68 15.05
CA ILE A 51 4.62 -0.75 15.21
C ILE A 51 6.05 -1.06 15.63
N THR A 52 6.23 -2.19 16.25
CA THR A 52 7.52 -2.77 16.63
C THR A 52 7.74 -4.15 16.03
N ASP A 53 6.65 -4.80 15.63
CA ASP A 53 6.61 -6.08 14.94
C ASP A 53 5.67 -5.99 13.74
N TYR A 54 6.25 -5.93 12.54
CA TYR A 54 5.51 -5.84 11.29
C TYR A 54 4.54 -7.01 11.07
N ARG A 55 5.01 -8.22 11.38
CA ARG A 55 4.18 -9.42 11.15
C ARG A 55 2.99 -9.45 12.11
N ALA A 56 3.25 -9.29 13.40
CA ALA A 56 2.23 -9.37 14.43
C ALA A 56 1.23 -8.19 14.39
N GLU A 57 1.66 -7.00 13.92
CA GLU A 57 0.84 -5.80 14.02
C GLU A 57 0.20 -5.38 12.68
N TRP A 58 0.74 -5.82 11.52
CA TRP A 58 0.18 -5.52 10.20
C TRP A 58 -0.32 -6.77 9.47
N VAL A 59 0.53 -7.80 9.34
CA VAL A 59 0.21 -8.97 8.50
C VAL A 59 -0.80 -9.89 9.16
N GLU A 60 -0.53 -10.37 10.37
CA GLU A 60 -1.39 -11.35 11.06
C GLU A 60 -2.82 -10.85 11.26
N PRO A 61 -3.06 -9.60 11.74
CA PRO A 61 -4.43 -9.13 11.88
C PRO A 61 -5.18 -8.95 10.55
N ALA A 62 -4.45 -8.61 9.46
CA ALA A 62 -5.04 -8.54 8.13
C ALA A 62 -5.34 -9.93 7.56
N GLN A 63 -4.47 -10.90 7.82
CA GLN A 63 -4.65 -12.29 7.40
C GLN A 63 -5.78 -13.00 8.17
N GLU A 64 -5.88 -12.78 9.48
CA GLU A 64 -6.99 -13.27 10.28
C GLU A 64 -8.33 -12.75 9.76
N TYR A 65 -8.41 -11.45 9.45
CA TYR A 65 -9.61 -10.88 8.86
C TYR A 65 -9.91 -11.46 7.46
N ALA A 66 -8.89 -11.59 6.63
CA ALA A 66 -9.01 -12.12 5.27
C ALA A 66 -9.51 -13.58 5.26
N ALA A 67 -9.18 -14.38 6.28
CA ALA A 67 -9.62 -15.76 6.38
C ALA A 67 -11.16 -15.93 6.49
N ASP A 68 -11.86 -14.88 6.96
CA ASP A 68 -13.31 -14.87 7.09
C ASP A 68 -14.03 -14.39 5.80
N LEU A 69 -13.31 -13.89 4.78
CA LEU A 69 -13.92 -13.31 3.57
C LEU A 69 -14.29 -14.35 2.50
N GLY A 70 -13.73 -15.56 2.56
CA GLY A 70 -13.89 -16.55 1.48
C GLY A 70 -13.08 -16.16 0.24
N ALA A 71 -13.72 -16.02 -0.93
CA ALA A 71 -13.02 -15.57 -2.15
C ALA A 71 -13.05 -14.05 -2.25
N PHE A 72 -11.89 -13.43 -2.42
CA PHE A 72 -11.75 -11.98 -2.52
C PHE A 72 -10.56 -11.58 -3.41
N ASP A 73 -10.58 -10.35 -3.93
CA ASP A 73 -9.44 -9.74 -4.61
C ASP A 73 -8.72 -8.77 -3.65
N LEU A 74 -7.43 -8.55 -3.87
CA LEU A 74 -6.56 -7.84 -2.94
C LEU A 74 -5.96 -6.60 -3.60
N LEU A 75 -6.21 -5.43 -3.02
CA LEU A 75 -5.57 -4.17 -3.40
C LEU A 75 -4.71 -3.65 -2.26
N GLY A 76 -3.45 -3.36 -2.53
CA GLY A 76 -2.55 -2.78 -1.54
C GLY A 76 -1.86 -1.52 -2.03
N HIS A 77 -1.92 -0.44 -1.25
CA HIS A 77 -1.22 0.81 -1.55
C HIS A 77 -0.03 1.01 -0.62
N SER A 78 1.15 1.36 -1.16
CA SER A 78 2.34 1.74 -0.37
C SER A 78 2.71 0.68 0.69
N ALA A 79 2.72 1.01 1.98
CA ALA A 79 2.90 0.07 3.09
C ALA A 79 1.81 -1.01 3.12
N GLY A 80 0.60 -0.69 2.66
CA GLY A 80 -0.45 -1.67 2.43
C GLY A 80 -0.10 -2.64 1.30
N GLY A 81 0.63 -2.18 0.27
CA GLY A 81 1.17 -3.03 -0.80
C GLY A 81 2.27 -3.97 -0.30
N LEU A 82 3.12 -3.52 0.63
CA LEU A 82 4.06 -4.38 1.33
C LEU A 82 3.31 -5.44 2.16
N THR A 83 2.29 -5.04 2.91
CA THR A 83 1.48 -5.95 3.74
C THR A 83 0.72 -6.96 2.89
N ALA A 84 0.08 -6.50 1.81
CA ALA A 84 -0.65 -7.35 0.87
C ALA A 84 0.24 -8.40 0.19
N ALA A 85 1.50 -8.08 -0.08
CA ALA A 85 2.46 -9.04 -0.64
C ALA A 85 2.79 -10.18 0.34
N HIS A 86 2.74 -9.93 1.64
CA HIS A 86 2.96 -10.92 2.69
C HIS A 86 1.70 -11.70 3.10
N LEU A 87 0.50 -11.29 2.63
CA LEU A 87 -0.72 -12.03 2.93
C LEU A 87 -0.74 -13.37 2.19
N ASP A 88 -0.87 -14.44 2.94
CA ASP A 88 -0.99 -15.82 2.45
C ASP A 88 -2.31 -16.41 2.97
N ALA A 89 -3.43 -15.86 2.49
CA ALA A 89 -4.76 -16.31 2.82
C ALA A 89 -5.35 -17.14 1.67
N ASP A 90 -6.08 -18.18 2.00
CA ASP A 90 -6.88 -18.93 1.04
C ASP A 90 -7.97 -18.01 0.45
N GLY A 91 -8.32 -18.23 -0.81
CA GLY A 91 -9.37 -17.45 -1.46
C GLY A 91 -8.94 -16.12 -2.08
N VAL A 92 -7.66 -15.72 -1.96
CA VAL A 92 -7.14 -14.54 -2.68
C VAL A 92 -7.11 -14.82 -4.19
N GLY A 93 -7.88 -14.05 -4.94
CA GLY A 93 -7.88 -14.04 -6.40
C GLY A 93 -6.78 -13.16 -6.98
N ASN A 94 -7.16 -12.08 -7.64
CA ASN A 94 -6.22 -11.13 -8.22
C ASN A 94 -5.61 -10.21 -7.15
N ARG A 95 -4.38 -9.79 -7.41
CA ARG A 95 -3.62 -8.89 -6.54
C ARG A 95 -3.20 -7.65 -7.31
N VAL A 96 -3.58 -6.49 -6.84
CA VAL A 96 -3.17 -5.22 -7.44
C VAL A 96 -2.41 -4.39 -6.42
N TYR A 97 -1.31 -3.79 -6.86
CA TYR A 97 -0.45 -2.97 -6.03
C TYR A 97 -0.38 -1.55 -6.59
N LEU A 98 -0.66 -0.56 -5.76
CA LEU A 98 -0.51 0.85 -6.10
C LEU A 98 0.73 1.38 -5.39
N SER A 99 1.77 1.76 -6.12
CA SER A 99 3.06 2.25 -5.58
C SER A 99 3.50 1.49 -4.32
N PRO A 100 3.69 0.16 -4.38
CA PRO A 100 3.93 -0.63 -3.19
C PRO A 100 5.30 -0.33 -2.57
N TRP A 101 5.37 -0.25 -1.24
CA TRP A 101 6.62 0.01 -0.52
C TRP A 101 7.52 -1.24 -0.42
N TRP A 102 7.95 -1.74 -1.56
CA TRP A 102 8.80 -2.94 -1.63
C TRP A 102 10.28 -2.66 -1.46
N ASP A 103 10.70 -1.42 -1.66
CA ASP A 103 12.02 -0.91 -1.30
C ASP A 103 11.94 0.57 -0.95
N THR A 104 13.02 1.08 -0.37
CA THR A 104 13.13 2.48 0.08
C THR A 104 14.45 3.04 -0.44
N ASP A 105 14.38 3.98 -1.38
CA ASP A 105 15.56 4.74 -1.82
C ASP A 105 15.82 5.90 -0.84
N LEU A 106 16.48 5.60 0.26
CA LEU A 106 16.90 6.64 1.20
C LEU A 106 18.31 7.12 0.85
N PRO A 107 18.57 8.44 0.87
CA PRO A 107 19.88 9.01 0.61
C PRO A 107 20.82 8.81 1.82
N VAL A 108 20.80 7.61 2.39
CA VAL A 108 21.59 7.23 3.56
C VAL A 108 22.26 5.88 3.27
N PRO A 109 23.57 5.72 3.56
CA PRO A 109 24.21 4.43 3.40
C PRO A 109 23.49 3.33 4.18
N GLN A 110 23.29 2.17 3.57
CA GLN A 110 22.58 1.03 4.17
C GLN A 110 23.15 0.64 5.55
N SER A 111 24.47 0.73 5.72
CA SER A 111 25.14 0.45 7.00
C SER A 111 24.72 1.40 8.13
N VAL A 112 24.45 2.66 7.81
CA VAL A 112 23.93 3.65 8.77
C VAL A 112 22.50 3.33 9.14
N LEU A 113 21.68 3.02 8.14
CA LEU A 113 20.29 2.63 8.34
C LEU A 113 20.18 1.37 9.21
N ASP A 114 21.00 0.35 8.93
CA ASP A 114 21.07 -0.88 9.72
C ASP A 114 21.54 -0.63 11.15
N ALA A 115 22.54 0.24 11.35
CA ALA A 115 23.01 0.63 12.67
C ALA A 115 21.91 1.33 13.49
N VAL A 116 21.19 2.27 12.89
CA VAL A 116 20.06 2.95 13.54
C VAL A 116 18.94 1.95 13.84
N ALA A 117 18.56 1.11 12.88
CA ALA A 117 17.53 0.09 13.05
C ALA A 117 17.88 -0.96 14.12
N SER A 118 19.18 -1.17 14.43
CA SER A 118 19.60 -2.10 15.47
C SER A 118 19.33 -1.61 16.90
N LEU A 119 19.10 -0.32 17.09
CA LEU A 119 18.84 0.25 18.41
C LEU A 119 17.52 -0.30 19.00
N PRO A 120 17.52 -0.71 20.29
CA PRO A 120 16.31 -1.28 20.92
C PRO A 120 15.33 -0.19 21.38
N ILE A 121 15.10 0.82 20.54
CA ILE A 121 14.26 1.97 20.86
C ILE A 121 12.94 1.84 20.09
N THR A 122 11.84 1.83 20.82
CA THR A 122 10.49 1.71 20.28
C THR A 122 9.75 3.05 20.15
N ARG A 123 10.23 4.09 20.87
CA ARG A 123 9.65 5.43 20.80
C ARG A 123 10.04 6.12 19.50
N PRO A 124 9.08 6.70 18.75
CA PRO A 124 9.37 7.50 17.58
C PRO A 124 10.15 8.77 17.95
N PHE A 125 11.29 9.01 17.29
CA PHE A 125 12.08 10.25 17.45
C PHE A 125 12.86 10.61 16.19
N ILE A 126 12.92 9.70 15.21
CA ILE A 126 13.59 9.95 13.93
C ILE A 126 12.58 10.69 13.06
N PRO A 127 12.81 11.97 12.76
CA PRO A 127 11.90 12.70 11.89
C PRO A 127 11.93 12.07 10.49
N ILE A 128 10.77 11.97 9.88
CA ILE A 128 10.64 11.73 8.45
C ILE A 128 10.29 13.06 7.81
N ASN A 129 10.83 13.31 6.62
CA ASN A 129 10.43 14.49 5.87
C ASN A 129 8.91 14.47 5.71
N THR A 130 8.28 15.57 6.09
CA THR A 130 6.85 15.78 5.79
C THR A 130 6.71 15.69 4.29
N LEU A 131 5.96 14.69 3.85
CA LEU A 131 5.64 14.54 2.45
C LEU A 131 4.80 15.75 2.05
N ASP A 132 5.22 16.45 1.02
CA ASP A 132 4.45 17.56 0.46
C ASP A 132 3.37 17.05 -0.50
N ALA A 133 2.54 17.96 -0.96
CA ALA A 133 1.47 17.60 -1.88
C ALA A 133 1.99 17.04 -3.19
N ASP A 134 3.13 17.56 -3.69
CA ASP A 134 3.71 17.12 -4.96
C ASP A 134 4.24 15.68 -4.88
N ALA A 135 4.84 15.30 -3.73
CA ALA A 135 5.31 13.94 -3.50
C ALA A 135 4.16 12.93 -3.36
N ILE A 136 3.07 13.32 -2.69
CA ILE A 136 1.89 12.45 -2.48
C ILE A 136 1.01 12.43 -3.73
N GLY A 137 0.72 13.59 -4.30
CA GLY A 137 -0.15 13.81 -5.44
C GLY A 137 -0.82 15.17 -5.33
N ASP A 138 -1.03 15.83 -6.46
CA ASP A 138 -1.51 17.21 -6.58
C ASP A 138 -2.93 17.46 -6.01
N LEU A 139 -3.67 16.41 -5.75
CA LEU A 139 -4.98 16.45 -5.07
C LEU A 139 -4.88 16.15 -3.56
N ALA A 140 -3.67 15.95 -3.02
CA ALA A 140 -3.49 15.69 -1.59
C ALA A 140 -4.03 16.86 -0.76
N THR A 141 -4.80 16.55 0.28
CA THR A 141 -5.41 17.57 1.12
C THR A 141 -4.51 17.94 2.30
N ALA A 142 -4.59 19.20 2.77
CA ALA A 142 -3.84 19.65 3.95
C ALA A 142 -4.13 18.76 5.18
N ARG A 143 -5.35 18.26 5.31
CA ARG A 143 -5.73 17.34 6.39
C ARG A 143 -5.00 16.01 6.28
N GLN A 144 -4.94 15.42 5.08
CA GLN A 144 -4.24 14.16 4.83
C GLN A 144 -2.76 14.27 5.16
N LEU A 145 -2.11 15.36 4.71
CA LEU A 145 -0.71 15.62 5.00
C LEU A 145 -0.44 15.84 6.51
N ALA A 146 -1.31 16.61 7.19
CA ALA A 146 -1.18 16.88 8.62
C ALA A 146 -1.44 15.65 9.51
N GLU A 147 -2.25 14.70 9.07
CA GLU A 147 -2.55 13.46 9.79
C GLU A 147 -1.55 12.33 9.47
N GLY A 148 -0.65 12.54 8.51
CA GLY A 148 0.44 11.62 8.20
C GLY A 148 1.42 11.47 9.34
N PRO A 149 2.15 10.34 9.43
CA PRO A 149 3.17 10.14 10.44
C PRO A 149 4.35 11.11 10.22
N SER A 150 4.86 11.71 11.31
CA SER A 150 5.94 12.70 11.27
C SER A 150 7.28 12.15 11.78
N SER A 151 7.28 10.97 12.38
CA SER A 151 8.49 10.34 12.92
C SER A 151 8.35 8.83 13.01
N VAL A 152 9.51 8.15 12.99
CA VAL A 152 9.61 6.70 13.15
C VAL A 152 10.52 6.35 14.32
N SER A 153 10.40 5.10 14.80
CA SER A 153 11.33 4.53 15.77
C SER A 153 12.35 3.63 15.07
N PRO A 154 13.52 3.38 15.67
CA PRO A 154 14.45 2.34 15.22
C PRO A 154 13.78 0.97 15.10
N ALA A 155 12.89 0.61 16.03
CA ALA A 155 12.15 -0.64 15.97
C ALA A 155 11.22 -0.71 14.73
N PHE A 156 10.54 0.39 14.39
CA PHE A 156 9.75 0.48 13.16
C PHE A 156 10.62 0.26 11.92
N LEU A 157 11.72 0.99 11.79
CA LEU A 157 12.66 0.83 10.67
C LEU A 157 13.14 -0.61 10.55
N ARG A 158 13.60 -1.20 11.67
CA ARG A 158 14.08 -2.59 11.69
C ARG A 158 13.05 -3.58 11.17
N THR A 159 11.80 -3.47 11.63
CA THR A 159 10.78 -4.46 11.29
C THR A 159 10.31 -4.29 9.84
N VAL A 160 10.20 -3.05 9.34
CA VAL A 160 9.83 -2.78 7.95
C VAL A 160 10.95 -3.19 6.98
N LEU A 161 12.21 -2.83 7.25
CA LEU A 161 13.34 -3.24 6.41
C LEU A 161 13.49 -4.77 6.33
N ARG A 162 13.19 -5.49 7.42
CA ARG A 162 13.16 -6.95 7.39
C ARG A 162 12.04 -7.48 6.51
N ALA A 163 10.87 -6.86 6.58
CA ALA A 163 9.73 -7.24 5.73
C ALA A 163 10.05 -7.05 4.25
N GLN A 164 10.66 -5.93 3.86
CA GLN A 164 11.10 -5.68 2.48
C GLN A 164 12.10 -6.73 2.00
N ARG A 165 13.11 -7.05 2.82
CA ARG A 165 14.12 -8.08 2.49
C ARG A 165 13.57 -9.50 2.43
N SER A 166 12.44 -9.76 3.05
CA SER A 166 11.77 -11.07 3.09
C SER A 166 10.49 -11.14 2.25
N LEU A 167 10.32 -10.22 1.32
CA LEU A 167 9.19 -10.24 0.40
C LEU A 167 9.09 -11.59 -0.31
N PRO A 168 7.93 -12.25 -0.30
CA PRO A 168 7.73 -13.49 -1.03
C PRO A 168 7.82 -13.25 -2.55
N PRO A 169 8.02 -14.29 -3.36
CA PRO A 169 7.90 -14.19 -4.81
C PRO A 169 6.55 -13.60 -5.22
N ALA A 170 6.55 -12.78 -6.27
CA ALA A 170 5.31 -12.25 -6.81
C ALA A 170 4.41 -13.38 -7.31
N ARG A 171 3.11 -13.24 -7.09
CA ARG A 171 2.11 -14.20 -7.56
C ARG A 171 1.80 -13.96 -9.04
N ASP A 172 1.39 -15.01 -9.75
CA ASP A 172 1.04 -14.90 -11.17
C ASP A 172 -0.18 -14.01 -11.42
N THR A 173 -1.05 -13.86 -10.44
CA THR A 173 -2.22 -12.98 -10.48
C THR A 173 -1.93 -11.54 -10.08
N ALA A 174 -0.65 -11.16 -9.94
CA ALA A 174 -0.24 -9.84 -9.48
C ALA A 174 -0.06 -8.85 -10.62
N ALA A 175 -0.61 -7.65 -10.46
CA ALA A 175 -0.38 -6.46 -11.28
C ALA A 175 0.04 -5.28 -10.40
N ALA A 176 0.75 -4.30 -10.97
CA ALA A 176 1.15 -3.10 -10.24
C ALA A 176 0.96 -1.84 -11.07
N PHE A 177 0.62 -0.77 -10.36
CA PHE A 177 0.57 0.59 -10.88
C PHE A 177 1.57 1.45 -10.11
N CYS A 178 2.44 2.14 -10.80
CA CYS A 178 3.46 3.00 -10.19
C CYS A 178 3.71 4.26 -11.01
N SER A 179 4.22 5.30 -10.38
CA SER A 179 4.66 6.51 -11.03
C SER A 179 6.18 6.55 -11.10
N LEU A 180 6.73 6.99 -12.23
CA LEU A 180 8.18 7.22 -12.36
C LEU A 180 8.64 8.48 -11.64
N THR A 181 7.73 9.35 -11.24
CA THR A 181 7.99 10.55 -10.44
C THR A 181 7.75 10.33 -8.94
N ASP A 182 7.46 9.10 -8.53
CA ASP A 182 7.33 8.75 -7.12
C ASP A 182 8.67 8.96 -6.38
N THR A 183 8.64 9.82 -5.36
CA THR A 183 9.80 10.13 -4.51
C THR A 183 9.67 9.54 -3.10
N VAL A 184 8.62 8.76 -2.85
CA VAL A 184 8.33 8.15 -1.54
C VAL A 184 8.83 6.71 -1.50
N VAL A 185 8.63 5.96 -2.59
CA VAL A 185 9.09 4.57 -2.75
C VAL A 185 9.86 4.42 -4.05
N ASP A 186 10.73 3.40 -4.14
CA ASP A 186 11.47 3.13 -5.38
C ASP A 186 10.61 2.31 -6.36
N PRO A 187 10.16 2.88 -7.49
CA PRO A 187 9.40 2.14 -8.49
C PRO A 187 10.21 1.04 -9.19
N ARG A 188 11.55 1.09 -9.14
CA ARG A 188 12.42 0.05 -9.71
C ARG A 188 12.21 -1.30 -9.02
N ALA A 189 11.94 -1.29 -7.71
CA ALA A 189 11.65 -2.50 -6.95
C ALA A 189 10.43 -3.26 -7.50
N VAL A 190 9.49 -2.57 -8.15
CA VAL A 190 8.35 -3.20 -8.85
C VAL A 190 8.83 -3.93 -10.11
N GLY A 191 9.67 -3.27 -10.93
CA GLY A 191 10.21 -3.85 -12.16
C GLY A 191 11.18 -5.02 -11.93
N GLU A 192 11.80 -5.13 -10.75
CA GLU A 192 12.64 -6.28 -10.35
C GLU A 192 11.80 -7.52 -10.01
N ARG A 193 10.50 -7.36 -9.76
CA ARG A 193 9.62 -8.40 -9.24
C ARG A 193 8.49 -8.79 -10.17
N LEU A 194 8.04 -7.88 -11.02
CA LEU A 194 6.99 -8.08 -12.01
C LEU A 194 7.52 -7.83 -13.41
N SER A 195 7.08 -8.61 -14.37
CA SER A 195 7.35 -8.36 -15.78
C SER A 195 6.61 -7.12 -16.28
N ALA A 196 7.13 -6.47 -17.32
CA ALA A 196 6.62 -5.18 -17.80
C ALA A 196 5.15 -5.23 -18.27
N ASP A 197 4.67 -6.38 -18.73
CA ASP A 197 3.28 -6.62 -19.13
C ASP A 197 2.29 -6.57 -17.95
N ARG A 198 2.79 -6.73 -16.72
CA ARG A 198 2.02 -6.66 -15.47
C ARG A 198 2.13 -5.32 -14.75
N ILE A 199 2.78 -4.35 -15.37
CA ILE A 199 3.01 -3.03 -14.78
C ILE A 199 2.35 -1.97 -15.65
N ARG A 200 1.62 -1.04 -15.01
CA ARG A 200 1.13 0.18 -15.65
C ARG A 200 1.71 1.39 -14.94
N LEU A 201 2.18 2.32 -15.76
CA LEU A 201 2.63 3.61 -15.26
C LEU A 201 1.45 4.59 -15.27
N TYR A 202 1.35 5.40 -14.23
CA TYR A 202 0.45 6.53 -14.19
C TYR A 202 1.18 7.84 -14.01
N ASP A 203 0.57 8.93 -14.43
CA ASP A 203 1.08 10.27 -14.22
C ASP A 203 0.58 10.83 -12.90
N GLY A 204 1.49 11.17 -12.01
CA GLY A 204 1.16 11.66 -10.67
C GLY A 204 2.23 11.37 -9.62
N GLY A 205 1.93 11.67 -8.37
CA GLY A 205 2.79 11.41 -7.22
C GLY A 205 2.67 9.96 -6.71
N HIS A 206 3.02 9.76 -5.43
CA HIS A 206 3.00 8.46 -4.78
C HIS A 206 1.61 7.81 -4.70
N GLU A 207 0.57 8.62 -4.50
CA GLU A 207 -0.81 8.15 -4.40
C GLU A 207 -1.57 8.39 -5.71
N LEU A 208 -1.81 7.34 -6.49
CA LEU A 208 -2.64 7.39 -7.68
C LEU A 208 -3.97 8.11 -7.41
N PHE A 209 -4.65 7.75 -6.34
CA PHE A 209 -5.94 8.30 -5.96
C PHE A 209 -5.91 9.75 -5.44
N SER A 210 -4.71 10.28 -5.17
CA SER A 210 -4.46 11.68 -4.83
C SER A 210 -3.85 12.46 -6.00
N SER A 211 -3.82 11.91 -7.20
CA SER A 211 -3.26 12.52 -8.41
C SER A 211 -4.37 12.88 -9.40
N SER A 212 -4.20 13.96 -10.17
CA SER A 212 -5.21 14.46 -11.12
C SER A 212 -5.54 13.47 -12.24
N GLY A 213 -4.57 12.63 -12.65
CA GLY A 213 -4.75 11.56 -13.64
C GLY A 213 -5.47 10.31 -13.14
N ARG A 214 -5.98 10.30 -11.91
CA ARG A 214 -6.58 9.12 -11.26
C ARG A 214 -7.78 8.54 -12.01
N GLU A 215 -8.58 9.39 -12.63
CA GLU A 215 -9.80 8.99 -13.34
C GLU A 215 -9.49 8.20 -14.62
N ASP A 216 -8.39 8.53 -15.29
CA ASP A 216 -7.92 7.83 -16.49
C ASP A 216 -7.33 6.45 -16.17
N THR A 217 -6.89 6.25 -14.92
CA THR A 217 -6.17 5.03 -14.51
C THR A 217 -7.03 4.06 -13.70
N VAL A 218 -8.04 4.56 -12.97
CA VAL A 218 -8.83 3.74 -12.04
C VAL A 218 -9.61 2.62 -12.74
N GLU A 219 -10.04 2.82 -13.97
CA GLU A 219 -10.72 1.77 -14.77
C GLU A 219 -9.76 0.59 -15.01
N LEU A 220 -8.49 0.85 -15.33
CA LEU A 220 -7.48 -0.21 -15.48
C LEU A 220 -7.18 -0.91 -14.15
N VAL A 221 -7.24 -0.20 -13.03
CA VAL A 221 -7.11 -0.82 -11.69
C VAL A 221 -8.26 -1.78 -11.43
N LEU A 222 -9.50 -1.38 -11.76
CA LEU A 222 -10.68 -2.23 -11.65
C LEU A 222 -10.60 -3.45 -12.59
N ASP A 223 -10.17 -3.26 -13.82
CA ASP A 223 -9.99 -4.35 -14.79
C ASP A 223 -8.94 -5.35 -14.30
N ALA A 224 -7.81 -4.87 -13.80
CA ALA A 224 -6.77 -5.73 -13.24
C ALA A 224 -7.25 -6.50 -11.99
N LEU A 225 -8.09 -5.90 -11.15
CA LEU A 225 -8.71 -6.59 -10.02
C LEU A 225 -9.70 -7.66 -10.49
N GLN A 226 -10.52 -7.38 -11.49
CA GLN A 226 -11.58 -8.28 -11.96
C GLN A 226 -11.05 -9.44 -12.82
N HIS A 227 -10.06 -9.16 -13.66
CA HIS A 227 -9.63 -10.05 -14.74
C HIS A 227 -8.16 -10.47 -14.62
N GLY A 228 -7.42 -9.92 -13.64
CA GLY A 228 -6.01 -10.20 -13.43
C GLY A 228 -5.08 -9.37 -14.32
N PRO A 229 -3.76 -9.65 -14.29
CA PRO A 229 -2.76 -8.87 -15.02
C PRO A 229 -2.92 -8.93 -16.54
N ASP A 230 -3.59 -9.94 -17.08
CA ASP A 230 -3.83 -10.07 -18.53
C ASP A 230 -4.78 -9.01 -19.09
N ALA A 231 -5.46 -8.25 -18.21
CA ALA A 231 -6.30 -7.12 -18.59
C ALA A 231 -5.52 -5.82 -18.84
N LEU A 232 -4.22 -5.80 -18.55
CA LEU A 232 -3.37 -4.62 -18.66
C LEU A 232 -2.76 -4.41 -20.04
#